data_9b35b053bfdc99e8e8e16729b3b882fc
#
_entry.id   9b35b053bfdc99e8e8e16729b3b882fc
#
_cell.length_a   1.000
_cell.length_b   1.000
_cell.length_c   1.000
_cell.angle_alpha   90.00
_cell.angle_beta   90.00
_cell.angle_gamma   90.00
#
_symmetry.space_group_name_H-M   'P 1'
#
loop_
_entity.id
_entity.type
_entity.pdbx_description
1 polymer ?
#
loop_
_entity_poly.entity_id
_entity_poly.type
_entity_poly.pdbx_seq_one_letter_code
_entity_poly.pdbx_strand_id
1 'polypeptide(L)'
;MNPKISDLKIGIVFSGGFAKGAYEVGFCKAILEYIDIKNVKAVSGASIGAINAYGFINNQFEYVLNIWQNLEFKSAKEFFVKADKRKIIYDYIAGMQSQVIGENSAPCYINYIKVPNISLCYKNVNNEDNKIQNDFLRASISVPGLYNPILVKEDYYVDGAFLDNTPIAPLEREELDLIFILRFDHASEQYEELDINAPIIEIVFEDDKKLKDYFYFNSSLTKRLIDRGYRKSKDILDVVFKYGEDFQYIKSIAKIYNQESRRNIIPKSGEEIVNKMNKLRKIFKNEYLDENRDEEFELEEQTTEATEM
;
A
#
# COMPACT_ATOMS: atom_id res chain seq x y z
N MET A 1 -3.50 -31.60 0.14
CA MET A 1 -2.91 -30.29 -0.17
C MET A 1 -1.83 -30.52 -1.22
N ASN A 2 -1.83 -29.76 -2.30
CA ASN A 2 -0.70 -29.77 -3.23
C ASN A 2 0.56 -29.29 -2.50
N PRO A 3 1.76 -29.79 -2.84
CA PRO A 3 2.98 -29.25 -2.28
C PRO A 3 3.07 -27.74 -2.59
N LYS A 4 3.51 -26.95 -1.62
CA LYS A 4 3.72 -25.52 -1.84
C LYS A 4 4.82 -25.32 -2.88
N ILE A 5 4.67 -24.25 -3.64
CA ILE A 5 5.65 -23.76 -4.59
C ILE A 5 6.91 -23.33 -3.84
N SER A 6 8.08 -23.75 -4.31
CA SER A 6 9.33 -23.56 -3.56
C SER A 6 10.30 -22.58 -4.20
N ASP A 7 10.35 -22.49 -5.54
CA ASP A 7 11.47 -21.89 -6.26
C ASP A 7 11.14 -20.54 -6.92
N LEU A 8 9.85 -20.19 -7.09
CA LEU A 8 9.46 -18.90 -7.68
C LEU A 8 9.80 -17.72 -6.78
N LYS A 9 10.40 -16.70 -7.38
CA LYS A 9 10.64 -15.38 -6.79
C LYS A 9 9.46 -14.46 -7.12
N ILE A 10 8.68 -14.10 -6.13
CA ILE A 10 7.41 -13.38 -6.33
C ILE A 10 7.54 -11.95 -5.82
N GLY A 11 7.05 -11.00 -6.64
CA GLY A 11 6.79 -9.62 -6.26
C GLY A 11 5.30 -9.38 -6.03
N ILE A 12 4.94 -8.48 -5.10
CA ILE A 12 3.54 -8.13 -4.86
C ILE A 12 3.42 -6.61 -4.72
N VAL A 13 2.47 -6.03 -5.47
CA VAL A 13 2.14 -4.60 -5.40
C VAL A 13 0.79 -4.43 -4.72
N PHE A 14 0.75 -3.62 -3.67
CA PHE A 14 -0.42 -3.31 -2.87
C PHE A 14 -0.87 -1.87 -3.15
N SER A 15 -2.10 -1.68 -3.63
CA SER A 15 -2.63 -0.36 -3.98
C SER A 15 -3.28 0.35 -2.78
N GLY A 16 -3.30 1.67 -2.80
CA GLY A 16 -4.05 2.46 -1.83
C GLY A 16 -5.56 2.36 -2.07
N GLY A 17 -6.37 2.34 -0.99
CA GLY A 17 -7.81 2.17 -1.17
C GLY A 17 -8.67 2.26 0.09
N PHE A 18 -8.20 2.87 1.18
CA PHE A 18 -8.92 2.92 2.47
C PHE A 18 -9.36 1.52 2.92
N ALA A 19 -10.64 1.33 3.30
CA ALA A 19 -11.16 0.04 3.73
C ALA A 19 -11.09 -1.06 2.65
N LYS A 20 -10.89 -0.71 1.37
CA LYS A 20 -10.64 -1.70 0.31
C LYS A 20 -9.36 -2.49 0.52
N GLY A 21 -8.37 -1.97 1.26
CA GLY A 21 -7.18 -2.72 1.66
C GLY A 21 -7.49 -4.06 2.35
N ALA A 22 -8.70 -4.25 2.88
CA ALA A 22 -9.16 -5.53 3.40
C ALA A 22 -9.23 -6.64 2.34
N TYR A 23 -9.45 -6.33 1.06
CA TYR A 23 -9.35 -7.29 -0.04
C TYR A 23 -7.94 -7.85 -0.19
N GLU A 24 -6.92 -6.98 -0.02
CA GLU A 24 -5.51 -7.38 -0.09
C GLU A 24 -5.14 -8.34 1.02
N VAL A 25 -5.69 -8.15 2.22
CA VAL A 25 -5.53 -9.10 3.33
C VAL A 25 -6.14 -10.47 2.96
N GLY A 26 -7.27 -10.46 2.24
CA GLY A 26 -7.86 -11.67 1.66
C GLY A 26 -6.92 -12.36 0.66
N PHE A 27 -6.27 -11.59 -0.21
CA PHE A 27 -5.24 -12.12 -1.11
C PHE A 27 -4.06 -12.72 -0.35
N CYS A 28 -3.53 -12.01 0.66
CA CYS A 28 -2.42 -12.52 1.48
C CYS A 28 -2.76 -13.86 2.13
N LYS A 29 -4.00 -14.00 2.62
CA LYS A 29 -4.49 -15.27 3.16
C LYS A 29 -4.51 -16.37 2.10
N ALA A 30 -4.97 -16.06 0.88
CA ALA A 30 -5.07 -17.04 -0.21
C ALA A 30 -3.69 -17.47 -0.72
N ILE A 31 -2.77 -16.52 -0.97
CA ILE A 31 -1.45 -16.82 -1.55
C ILE A 31 -0.61 -17.71 -0.64
N LEU A 32 -0.72 -17.56 0.69
CA LEU A 32 0.00 -18.39 1.67
C LEU A 32 -0.42 -19.87 1.67
N GLU A 33 -1.51 -20.23 0.99
CA GLU A 33 -1.86 -21.63 0.75
C GLU A 33 -1.01 -22.27 -0.37
N TYR A 34 -0.43 -21.46 -1.27
CA TYR A 34 0.34 -21.90 -2.43
C TYR A 34 1.84 -21.75 -2.26
N ILE A 35 2.27 -20.73 -1.55
CA ILE A 35 3.69 -20.38 -1.36
C ILE A 35 4.04 -20.22 0.11
N ASP A 36 5.34 -20.24 0.43
CA ASP A 36 5.85 -19.74 1.70
C ASP A 36 6.21 -18.26 1.56
N ILE A 37 6.16 -17.50 2.66
CA ILE A 37 6.52 -16.07 2.67
C ILE A 37 7.93 -15.82 2.12
N LYS A 38 8.85 -16.76 2.29
CA LYS A 38 10.23 -16.71 1.76
C LYS A 38 10.30 -16.63 0.22
N ASN A 39 9.22 -17.03 -0.49
CA ASN A 39 9.13 -16.90 -1.94
C ASN A 39 8.83 -15.46 -2.37
N VAL A 40 8.29 -14.62 -1.48
CA VAL A 40 8.08 -13.20 -1.75
C VAL A 40 9.41 -12.48 -1.56
N LYS A 41 9.98 -12.00 -2.68
CA LYS A 41 11.32 -11.38 -2.71
C LYS A 41 11.28 -9.86 -2.63
N ALA A 42 10.16 -9.26 -2.99
CA ALA A 42 9.94 -7.83 -2.82
C ALA A 42 8.45 -7.52 -2.77
N VAL A 43 8.10 -6.49 -2.04
CA VAL A 43 6.77 -5.91 -2.06
C VAL A 43 6.84 -4.41 -2.28
N SER A 44 5.77 -3.86 -2.84
CA SER A 44 5.60 -2.43 -2.98
C SER A 44 4.19 -2.03 -2.54
N GLY A 45 4.03 -0.86 -1.95
CA GLY A 45 2.72 -0.45 -1.45
C GLY A 45 2.51 1.06 -1.41
N ALA A 46 1.23 1.47 -1.55
CA ALA A 46 0.78 2.84 -1.46
C ALA A 46 -0.30 2.99 -0.38
N SER A 47 -0.26 4.06 0.42
CA SER A 47 -1.29 4.34 1.43
C SER A 47 -1.52 3.15 2.36
N ILE A 48 -2.77 2.74 2.55
CA ILE A 48 -3.11 1.56 3.36
C ILE A 48 -2.48 0.26 2.83
N GLY A 49 -2.26 0.16 1.51
CA GLY A 49 -1.53 -0.96 0.90
C GLY A 49 -0.07 -1.05 1.38
N ALA A 50 0.55 0.09 1.73
CA ALA A 50 1.88 0.10 2.34
C ALA A 50 1.91 -0.59 3.71
N ILE A 51 0.87 -0.41 4.51
CA ILE A 51 0.72 -1.06 5.82
C ILE A 51 0.53 -2.57 5.64
N ASN A 52 -0.31 -2.98 4.68
CA ASN A 52 -0.51 -4.39 4.34
C ASN A 52 0.78 -5.05 3.82
N ALA A 53 1.48 -4.37 2.90
CA ALA A 53 2.75 -4.83 2.32
C ALA A 53 3.81 -5.04 3.41
N TYR A 54 3.99 -4.03 4.28
CA TYR A 54 4.96 -4.09 5.37
C TYR A 54 4.68 -5.25 6.34
N GLY A 55 3.43 -5.37 6.80
CA GLY A 55 3.06 -6.46 7.71
C GLY A 55 3.17 -7.83 7.07
N PHE A 56 2.84 -7.95 5.77
CA PHE A 56 2.93 -9.21 5.04
C PHE A 56 4.38 -9.67 4.86
N ILE A 57 5.25 -8.83 4.29
CA ILE A 57 6.64 -9.20 3.99
C ILE A 57 7.47 -9.48 5.25
N ASN A 58 7.14 -8.82 6.36
CA ASN A 58 7.80 -9.01 7.64
C ASN A 58 7.18 -10.13 8.49
N ASN A 59 6.42 -11.04 7.85
CA ASN A 59 5.80 -12.22 8.48
C ASN A 59 4.85 -11.89 9.65
N GLN A 60 4.16 -10.73 9.55
CA GLN A 60 3.22 -10.24 10.57
C GLN A 60 1.76 -10.32 10.09
N PHE A 61 1.49 -11.22 9.15
CA PHE A 61 0.17 -11.35 8.53
C PHE A 61 -0.95 -11.53 9.55
N GLU A 62 -0.77 -12.39 10.56
CA GLU A 62 -1.79 -12.64 11.58
C GLU A 62 -2.11 -11.38 12.41
N TYR A 63 -1.09 -10.57 12.69
CA TYR A 63 -1.28 -9.30 13.36
C TYR A 63 -2.10 -8.32 12.52
N VAL A 64 -1.74 -8.17 11.24
CA VAL A 64 -2.48 -7.32 10.28
C VAL A 64 -3.92 -7.81 10.13
N LEU A 65 -4.14 -9.11 9.98
CA LEU A 65 -5.48 -9.71 9.89
C LEU A 65 -6.32 -9.37 11.13
N ASN A 66 -5.73 -9.50 12.33
CA ASN A 66 -6.42 -9.16 13.58
C ASN A 66 -6.80 -7.68 13.64
N ILE A 67 -5.91 -6.77 13.19
CA ILE A 67 -6.21 -5.33 13.10
C ILE A 67 -7.43 -5.12 12.21
N TRP A 68 -7.41 -5.62 10.97
CA TRP A 68 -8.50 -5.44 10.02
C TRP A 68 -9.84 -5.98 10.52
N GLN A 69 -9.82 -7.08 11.28
CA GLN A 69 -11.04 -7.69 11.82
C GLN A 69 -11.64 -6.93 13.00
N ASN A 70 -10.84 -6.11 13.70
CA ASN A 70 -11.24 -5.44 14.93
C ASN A 70 -11.24 -3.90 14.84
N LEU A 71 -10.74 -3.34 13.71
CA LEU A 71 -10.71 -1.90 13.51
C LEU A 71 -12.12 -1.36 13.25
N GLU A 72 -12.55 -0.39 14.08
CA GLU A 72 -13.88 0.23 13.99
C GLU A 72 -13.78 1.75 13.99
N PHE A 73 -14.32 2.37 12.92
CA PHE A 73 -14.58 3.80 12.83
C PHE A 73 -16.04 4.02 12.46
N LYS A 74 -16.76 4.77 13.29
CA LYS A 74 -18.20 4.98 13.11
C LYS A 74 -18.55 5.92 11.96
N SER A 75 -17.60 6.71 11.47
CA SER A 75 -17.82 7.63 10.34
C SER A 75 -16.50 8.06 9.70
N ALA A 76 -16.54 8.47 8.42
CA ALA A 76 -15.41 9.11 7.75
C ALA A 76 -14.91 10.34 8.53
N LYS A 77 -15.83 11.15 9.09
CA LYS A 77 -15.48 12.30 9.91
C LYS A 77 -14.68 11.90 11.15
N GLU A 78 -14.99 10.76 11.76
CA GLU A 78 -14.26 10.24 12.90
C GLU A 78 -12.83 9.83 12.51
N PHE A 79 -12.67 9.20 11.35
CA PHE A 79 -11.37 8.83 10.79
C PHE A 79 -10.52 10.06 10.44
N PHE A 80 -11.13 11.08 9.79
CA PHE A 80 -10.39 12.22 9.27
C PHE A 80 -10.19 13.39 10.25
N VAL A 81 -11.05 13.57 11.25
CA VAL A 81 -11.07 14.80 12.06
C VAL A 81 -10.62 14.58 13.51
N LYS A 82 -10.72 13.35 14.03
CA LYS A 82 -10.39 13.09 15.44
C LYS A 82 -8.96 12.59 15.60
N ALA A 83 -8.08 13.40 16.18
CA ALA A 83 -6.69 13.05 16.52
C ALA A 83 -6.59 11.72 17.30
N ASP A 84 -7.50 11.48 18.27
CA ASP A 84 -7.55 10.26 19.08
C ASP A 84 -7.69 8.98 18.25
N LYS A 85 -8.37 9.06 17.09
CA LYS A 85 -8.60 7.89 16.23
C LYS A 85 -7.40 7.60 15.31
N ARG A 86 -6.63 8.62 14.94
CA ARG A 86 -5.33 8.43 14.28
C ARG A 86 -4.35 7.70 15.19
N LYS A 87 -4.37 8.01 16.48
CA LYS A 87 -3.57 7.32 17.48
C LYS A 87 -3.76 5.80 17.42
N ILE A 88 -5.00 5.31 17.24
CA ILE A 88 -5.26 3.87 17.12
C ILE A 88 -4.47 3.26 15.94
N ILE A 89 -4.46 3.91 14.77
CA ILE A 89 -3.70 3.39 13.61
C ILE A 89 -2.20 3.49 13.88
N TYR A 90 -1.74 4.58 14.49
CA TYR A 90 -0.34 4.74 14.85
C TYR A 90 0.12 3.72 15.90
N ASP A 91 -0.74 3.39 16.87
CA ASP A 91 -0.48 2.33 17.85
C ASP A 91 -0.39 0.96 17.18
N TYR A 92 -1.22 0.69 16.15
CA TYR A 92 -1.12 -0.52 15.34
C TYR A 92 0.18 -0.58 14.53
N ILE A 93 0.59 0.52 13.91
CA ILE A 93 1.88 0.61 13.20
C ILE A 93 3.03 0.35 14.17
N ALA A 94 3.03 0.98 15.33
CA ALA A 94 4.03 0.76 16.37
C ALA A 94 4.04 -0.68 16.87
N GLY A 95 2.87 -1.31 17.01
CA GLY A 95 2.73 -2.71 17.40
C GLY A 95 3.32 -3.69 16.40
N MET A 96 3.25 -3.40 15.09
CA MET A 96 3.93 -4.22 14.07
C MET A 96 5.45 -4.23 14.25
N GLN A 97 6.03 -3.13 14.64
CA GLN A 97 7.49 -2.99 14.79
C GLN A 97 8.05 -3.61 16.06
N SER A 98 7.22 -3.74 17.10
CA SER A 98 7.62 -4.39 18.36
C SER A 98 7.85 -5.91 18.20
N GLN A 99 7.38 -6.48 17.08
CA GLN A 99 7.61 -7.89 16.76
C GLN A 99 8.91 -8.00 15.96
N VAL A 100 9.86 -8.80 16.46
CA VAL A 100 11.21 -8.94 15.88
C VAL A 100 11.15 -9.27 14.40
N ILE A 101 11.61 -8.33 13.58
CA ILE A 101 11.86 -8.55 12.16
C ILE A 101 13.19 -9.28 12.05
N GLY A 102 13.24 -10.41 11.32
CA GLY A 102 14.50 -11.13 11.08
C GLY A 102 15.49 -10.26 10.29
N GLU A 103 16.79 -10.43 10.54
CA GLU A 103 17.88 -9.63 9.97
C GLU A 103 17.96 -9.61 8.43
N ASN A 104 17.12 -10.37 7.72
CA ASN A 104 17.09 -10.49 6.26
C ASN A 104 15.66 -10.37 5.70
N SER A 105 14.92 -9.35 6.08
CA SER A 105 13.62 -9.11 5.46
C SER A 105 13.79 -8.63 4.01
N ALA A 106 12.98 -9.19 3.10
CA ALA A 106 12.95 -8.77 1.72
C ALA A 106 12.55 -7.28 1.59
N PRO A 107 12.93 -6.58 0.50
CA PRO A 107 12.59 -5.19 0.28
C PRO A 107 11.09 -4.90 0.40
N CYS A 108 10.75 -3.85 1.14
CA CYS A 108 9.42 -3.26 1.25
C CYS A 108 9.47 -1.83 0.74
N TYR A 109 9.06 -1.63 -0.51
CA TYR A 109 9.04 -0.32 -1.13
C TYR A 109 7.73 0.39 -0.86
N ILE A 110 7.81 1.63 -0.40
CA ILE A 110 6.64 2.47 -0.18
C ILE A 110 6.86 3.79 -0.91
N ASN A 111 5.81 4.30 -1.53
CA ASN A 111 5.86 5.57 -2.23
C ASN A 111 5.36 6.72 -1.35
N TYR A 112 5.93 7.88 -1.60
CA TYR A 112 5.64 9.12 -0.89
C TYR A 112 5.71 10.31 -1.82
N ILE A 113 5.06 11.40 -1.42
CA ILE A 113 5.28 12.71 -2.00
C ILE A 113 6.09 13.52 -0.98
N LYS A 114 7.30 13.91 -1.37
CA LYS A 114 8.13 14.83 -0.61
C LYS A 114 7.61 16.24 -0.83
N VAL A 115 7.40 16.99 0.24
CA VAL A 115 6.90 18.36 0.21
C VAL A 115 7.93 19.32 0.80
N PRO A 116 7.94 20.61 0.40
CA PRO A 116 6.99 21.29 -0.48
C PRO A 116 7.21 21.07 -1.99
N ASN A 117 8.32 20.45 -2.40
CA ASN A 117 8.74 20.35 -3.80
C ASN A 117 7.87 19.44 -4.67
N ILE A 118 6.92 18.71 -4.08
CA ILE A 118 5.98 17.78 -4.73
C ILE A 118 6.73 16.82 -5.65
N SER A 119 7.62 16.02 -5.08
CA SER A 119 8.35 14.98 -5.80
C SER A 119 7.92 13.59 -5.32
N LEU A 120 7.50 12.74 -6.25
CA LEU A 120 7.24 11.33 -5.97
C LEU A 120 8.57 10.62 -5.68
N CYS A 121 8.61 9.86 -4.60
CA CYS A 121 9.78 9.06 -4.25
C CYS A 121 9.35 7.69 -3.70
N TYR A 122 10.25 6.72 -3.79
CA TYR A 122 10.08 5.37 -3.27
C TYR A 122 11.19 5.08 -2.27
N LYS A 123 10.82 4.46 -1.15
CA LYS A 123 11.77 4.09 -0.08
C LYS A 123 11.63 2.62 0.26
N ASN A 124 12.76 1.91 0.35
CA ASN A 124 12.78 0.59 0.97
C ASN A 124 12.81 0.78 2.49
N VAL A 125 11.65 0.66 3.13
CA VAL A 125 11.51 0.92 4.57
C VAL A 125 12.17 -0.16 5.42
N ASN A 126 12.36 -1.38 4.92
CA ASN A 126 13.05 -2.43 5.65
C ASN A 126 14.56 -2.17 5.82
N ASN A 127 15.14 -1.22 5.08
CA ASN A 127 16.52 -0.78 5.26
C ASN A 127 16.71 0.31 6.32
N GLU A 128 15.62 0.78 6.93
CA GLU A 128 15.65 1.85 7.93
C GLU A 128 15.55 1.28 9.36
N ASP A 129 15.97 2.06 10.36
CA ASP A 129 15.74 1.70 11.75
C ASP A 129 14.25 1.76 12.15
N ASN A 130 13.88 1.13 13.26
CA ASN A 130 12.48 1.01 13.68
C ASN A 130 11.76 2.35 13.83
N LYS A 131 12.42 3.40 14.32
CA LYS A 131 11.81 4.72 14.47
C LYS A 131 11.50 5.31 13.11
N ILE A 132 12.45 5.31 12.20
CA ILE A 132 12.31 5.84 10.85
C ILE A 132 11.29 5.02 10.05
N GLN A 133 11.28 3.69 10.19
CA GLN A 133 10.22 2.84 9.61
C GLN A 133 8.83 3.28 10.06
N ASN A 134 8.67 3.53 11.38
CA ASN A 134 7.40 4.00 11.95
C ASN A 134 6.96 5.32 11.29
N ASP A 135 7.85 6.28 11.21
CA ASP A 135 7.55 7.58 10.63
C ASP A 135 7.20 7.46 9.15
N PHE A 136 7.90 6.62 8.39
CA PHE A 136 7.55 6.33 7.00
C PHE A 136 6.19 5.64 6.85
N LEU A 137 5.87 4.65 7.69
CA LEU A 137 4.56 4.00 7.68
C LEU A 137 3.43 4.99 8.02
N ARG A 138 3.66 5.92 8.95
CA ARG A 138 2.72 7.00 9.27
C ARG A 138 2.57 7.99 8.10
N ALA A 139 3.69 8.33 7.44
CA ALA A 139 3.69 9.20 6.27
C ALA A 139 2.90 8.60 5.09
N SER A 140 2.96 7.26 4.90
CA SER A 140 2.23 6.59 3.82
C SER A 140 0.70 6.73 3.89
N ILE A 141 0.16 7.00 5.08
CA ILE A 141 -1.28 7.21 5.29
C ILE A 141 -1.64 8.67 5.58
N SER A 142 -0.68 9.59 5.47
CA SER A 142 -0.89 11.03 5.65
C SER A 142 -1.42 11.65 4.36
N VAL A 143 -2.74 11.49 4.13
CA VAL A 143 -3.42 11.95 2.91
C VAL A 143 -3.35 13.48 2.78
N PRO A 144 -2.83 14.01 1.65
CA PRO A 144 -2.70 15.46 1.43
C PRO A 144 -4.02 16.22 1.61
N GLY A 145 -3.99 17.31 2.37
CA GLY A 145 -5.16 18.14 2.69
C GLY A 145 -6.12 17.56 3.72
N LEU A 146 -5.79 16.38 4.28
CA LEU A 146 -6.53 15.76 5.39
C LEU A 146 -5.66 15.59 6.62
N TYR A 147 -4.35 15.42 6.43
CA TYR A 147 -3.36 15.21 7.48
C TYR A 147 -2.12 16.04 7.24
N ASN A 148 -1.46 16.43 8.32
CA ASN A 148 -0.17 17.11 8.26
C ASN A 148 0.90 16.17 7.68
N PRO A 149 1.86 16.69 6.91
CA PRO A 149 3.03 15.94 6.51
C PRO A 149 3.79 15.40 7.72
N ILE A 150 4.41 14.27 7.57
CA ILE A 150 5.26 13.65 8.58
C ILE A 150 6.72 14.01 8.29
N LEU A 151 7.40 14.57 9.28
CA LEU A 151 8.85 14.81 9.24
C LEU A 151 9.58 13.46 9.40
N VAL A 152 10.38 13.09 8.40
CA VAL A 152 11.25 11.92 8.47
C VAL A 152 12.67 12.34 8.12
N LYS A 153 13.58 12.24 9.09
CA LYS A 153 14.93 12.81 9.00
C LYS A 153 14.83 14.34 8.83
N GLU A 154 15.12 14.87 7.65
CA GLU A 154 15.14 16.31 7.35
C GLU A 154 14.04 16.73 6.38
N ASP A 155 13.19 15.80 5.95
CA ASP A 155 12.21 16.01 4.88
C ASP A 155 10.79 15.70 5.34
N TYR A 156 9.83 16.46 4.83
CA TYR A 156 8.41 16.20 5.05
C TYR A 156 7.83 15.33 3.95
N TYR A 157 7.02 14.34 4.36
CA TYR A 157 6.40 13.37 3.46
C TYR A 157 4.90 13.24 3.70
N VAL A 158 4.18 13.00 2.62
CA VAL A 158 2.75 12.65 2.62
C VAL A 158 2.50 11.41 1.77
N ASP A 159 1.27 10.88 1.83
CA ASP A 159 0.83 9.71 1.10
C ASP A 159 1.10 9.82 -0.41
N GLY A 160 1.84 8.84 -0.94
CA GLY A 160 2.23 8.76 -2.35
C GLY A 160 1.10 8.34 -3.29
N ALA A 161 0.06 7.67 -2.77
CA ALA A 161 -1.06 7.15 -3.58
C ALA A 161 -1.77 8.22 -4.42
N PHE A 162 -1.65 9.50 -4.04
CA PHE A 162 -2.24 10.59 -4.80
C PHE A 162 -1.62 10.74 -6.19
N LEU A 163 -0.33 10.48 -6.35
CA LEU A 163 0.38 10.51 -7.64
C LEU A 163 0.50 9.13 -8.27
N ASP A 164 0.86 8.12 -7.46
CA ASP A 164 1.03 6.74 -7.89
C ASP A 164 0.34 5.80 -6.91
N ASN A 165 -0.84 5.30 -7.29
CA ASN A 165 -1.63 4.43 -6.42
C ASN A 165 -1.24 2.95 -6.51
N THR A 166 -0.41 2.59 -7.49
CA THR A 166 -0.01 1.20 -7.77
C THR A 166 1.49 1.18 -8.05
N PRO A 167 2.34 1.31 -7.01
CA PRO A 167 3.77 1.60 -7.15
C PRO A 167 4.57 0.37 -7.61
N ILE A 168 4.48 0.02 -8.89
CA ILE A 168 5.21 -1.10 -9.48
C ILE A 168 6.68 -0.76 -9.78
N ALA A 169 7.00 0.50 -10.08
CA ALA A 169 8.33 0.91 -10.56
C ALA A 169 9.51 0.43 -9.70
N PRO A 170 9.45 0.38 -8.36
CA PRO A 170 10.54 -0.14 -7.56
C PRO A 170 10.88 -1.61 -7.82
N LEU A 171 9.92 -2.41 -8.28
CA LEU A 171 10.11 -3.84 -8.55
C LEU A 171 10.88 -4.11 -9.84
N GLU A 172 11.08 -3.12 -10.72
CA GLU A 172 11.89 -3.22 -11.92
C GLU A 172 13.34 -3.66 -11.62
N ARG A 173 13.84 -3.30 -10.43
CA ARG A 173 15.21 -3.58 -10.00
C ARG A 173 15.38 -4.95 -9.34
N GLU A 174 14.30 -5.67 -9.14
CA GLU A 174 14.29 -6.94 -8.45
C GLU A 174 14.26 -8.11 -9.44
N GLU A 175 15.03 -9.14 -9.15
CA GLU A 175 15.00 -10.38 -9.94
C GLU A 175 13.79 -11.22 -9.58
N LEU A 176 12.69 -11.03 -10.29
CA LEU A 176 11.39 -11.67 -10.03
C LEU A 176 10.98 -12.60 -11.16
N ASP A 177 10.32 -13.69 -10.81
CA ASP A 177 9.73 -14.65 -11.75
C ASP A 177 8.24 -14.39 -12.01
N LEU A 178 7.55 -13.71 -11.07
CA LEU A 178 6.13 -13.38 -11.16
C LEU A 178 5.80 -12.17 -10.30
N ILE A 179 4.96 -11.27 -10.80
CA ILE A 179 4.46 -10.12 -10.04
C ILE A 179 2.94 -10.18 -9.97
N PHE A 180 2.40 -10.08 -8.76
CA PHE A 180 0.98 -9.83 -8.54
C PHE A 180 0.75 -8.36 -8.27
N ILE A 181 -0.24 -7.76 -8.93
CA ILE A 181 -0.70 -6.39 -8.68
C ILE A 181 -2.12 -6.45 -8.14
N LEU A 182 -2.33 -5.92 -6.94
CA LEU A 182 -3.63 -5.85 -6.28
C LEU A 182 -4.23 -4.47 -6.51
N ARG A 183 -5.38 -4.39 -7.17
CA ARG A 183 -6.01 -3.13 -7.60
C ARG A 183 -7.47 -3.05 -7.22
N PHE A 184 -7.98 -1.82 -7.13
CA PHE A 184 -9.37 -1.51 -6.80
C PHE A 184 -10.12 -0.75 -7.91
N ASP A 185 -9.46 -0.52 -9.02
CA ASP A 185 -10.02 0.12 -10.21
C ASP A 185 -9.37 -0.44 -11.48
N HIS A 186 -9.96 -0.11 -12.62
CA HIS A 186 -9.44 -0.44 -13.95
C HIS A 186 -8.59 0.68 -14.56
N ALA A 187 -8.19 1.69 -13.79
CA ALA A 187 -7.32 2.73 -14.29
C ALA A 187 -5.96 2.12 -14.64
N SER A 188 -5.56 2.14 -15.90
CA SER A 188 -4.23 1.66 -16.28
C SER A 188 -3.20 2.70 -15.92
N GLU A 189 -2.29 2.29 -15.07
CA GLU A 189 -0.96 2.86 -15.10
C GLU A 189 -0.21 2.13 -16.20
N GLN A 190 0.43 2.88 -17.09
CA GLN A 190 1.19 2.30 -18.19
C GLN A 190 2.49 1.76 -17.61
N TYR A 191 2.60 0.44 -17.48
CA TYR A 191 3.85 -0.24 -17.08
C TYR A 191 4.74 -0.51 -18.29
N GLU A 192 4.31 -0.14 -19.49
CA GLU A 192 4.99 -0.45 -20.76
C GLU A 192 6.35 0.24 -20.90
N GLU A 193 6.60 1.29 -20.11
CA GLU A 193 7.87 1.99 -20.07
C GLU A 193 8.89 1.37 -19.08
N LEU A 194 8.46 0.40 -18.26
CA LEU A 194 9.32 -0.26 -17.29
C LEU A 194 9.96 -1.51 -17.90
N ASP A 195 11.23 -1.75 -17.61
CA ASP A 195 11.96 -2.95 -18.03
C ASP A 195 11.68 -4.14 -17.10
N ILE A 196 10.41 -4.49 -16.98
CA ILE A 196 9.95 -5.62 -16.17
C ILE A 196 9.76 -6.85 -17.05
N ASN A 197 10.66 -7.84 -16.90
CA ASN A 197 10.62 -9.08 -17.66
C ASN A 197 9.71 -10.16 -17.05
N ALA A 198 9.40 -10.05 -15.76
CA ALA A 198 8.52 -10.97 -15.07
C ALA A 198 7.08 -10.86 -15.59
N PRO A 199 6.36 -11.99 -15.78
CA PRO A 199 4.92 -11.94 -16.03
C PRO A 199 4.19 -11.26 -14.87
N ILE A 200 3.22 -10.41 -15.23
CA ILE A 200 2.41 -9.66 -14.27
C ILE A 200 0.99 -10.24 -14.29
N ILE A 201 0.41 -10.45 -13.11
CA ILE A 201 -1.00 -10.83 -12.95
C ILE A 201 -1.69 -9.75 -12.13
N GLU A 202 -2.60 -9.02 -12.76
CA GLU A 202 -3.41 -8.01 -12.10
C GLU A 202 -4.68 -8.64 -11.50
N ILE A 203 -4.88 -8.47 -10.20
CA ILE A 203 -6.09 -8.87 -9.48
C ILE A 203 -6.87 -7.60 -9.14
N VAL A 204 -7.93 -7.35 -9.91
CA VAL A 204 -8.78 -6.17 -9.72
C VAL A 204 -9.95 -6.54 -8.83
N PHE A 205 -10.02 -5.96 -7.63
CA PHE A 205 -11.13 -6.15 -6.70
C PHE A 205 -12.24 -5.13 -6.99
N GLU A 206 -13.12 -5.51 -7.90
CA GLU A 206 -14.29 -4.68 -8.26
C GLU A 206 -15.33 -4.66 -7.15
N ASP A 207 -15.93 -3.50 -6.96
CA ASP A 207 -17.13 -3.34 -6.13
C ASP A 207 -18.00 -2.22 -6.70
N ASP A 208 -19.30 -2.43 -6.73
CA ASP A 208 -20.30 -1.46 -7.21
C ASP A 208 -20.45 -0.23 -6.31
N LYS A 209 -19.81 -0.23 -5.14
CA LYS A 209 -19.88 0.85 -4.18
C LYS A 209 -18.97 2.01 -4.58
N LYS A 210 -19.41 3.23 -4.27
CA LYS A 210 -18.61 4.44 -4.45
C LYS A 210 -17.46 4.47 -3.45
N LEU A 211 -16.33 5.10 -3.81
CA LEU A 211 -15.16 5.22 -2.94
C LEU A 211 -15.51 5.77 -1.54
N LYS A 212 -16.46 6.72 -1.45
CA LYS A 212 -16.92 7.29 -0.18
C LYS A 212 -17.47 6.24 0.81
N ASP A 213 -17.98 5.10 0.31
CA ASP A 213 -18.54 4.03 1.15
C ASP A 213 -17.44 3.21 1.85
N TYR A 214 -16.17 3.39 1.42
CA TYR A 214 -14.98 2.76 1.98
C TYR A 214 -14.19 3.63 2.94
N PHE A 215 -14.65 4.85 3.22
CA PHE A 215 -14.10 5.68 4.29
C PHE A 215 -14.52 5.21 5.69
N TYR A 216 -15.36 4.18 5.76
CA TYR A 216 -15.78 3.54 7.01
C TYR A 216 -15.04 2.24 7.23
N PHE A 217 -14.52 2.09 8.42
CA PHE A 217 -13.94 0.83 8.87
C PHE A 217 -14.87 0.26 9.93
N ASN A 218 -15.55 -0.83 9.64
CA ASN A 218 -16.24 -1.61 10.64
C ASN A 218 -15.97 -3.09 10.44
N SER A 219 -15.91 -3.84 11.51
CA SER A 219 -15.49 -5.24 11.51
C SER A 219 -16.35 -6.12 10.59
N SER A 220 -17.65 -5.82 10.45
CA SER A 220 -18.55 -6.55 9.55
C SER A 220 -18.21 -6.30 8.08
N LEU A 221 -17.93 -5.04 7.70
CA LEU A 221 -17.50 -4.69 6.34
C LEU A 221 -16.16 -5.32 6.03
N THR A 222 -15.16 -5.11 6.90
CA THR A 222 -13.78 -5.57 6.66
C THR A 222 -13.70 -7.09 6.56
N LYS A 223 -14.38 -7.84 7.44
CA LYS A 223 -14.47 -9.30 7.36
C LYS A 223 -15.07 -9.78 6.03
N ARG A 224 -16.13 -9.11 5.55
CA ARG A 224 -16.74 -9.42 4.25
C ARG A 224 -15.79 -9.12 3.09
N LEU A 225 -15.05 -8.01 3.13
CA LEU A 225 -14.08 -7.67 2.09
C LEU A 225 -12.90 -8.64 2.08
N ILE A 226 -12.39 -9.04 3.26
CA ILE A 226 -11.36 -10.07 3.39
C ILE A 226 -11.84 -11.40 2.75
N ASP A 227 -13.05 -11.85 3.08
CA ASP A 227 -13.61 -13.10 2.54
C ASP A 227 -13.79 -13.02 1.01
N ARG A 228 -14.30 -11.92 0.48
CA ARG A 228 -14.40 -11.69 -0.98
C ARG A 228 -13.03 -11.65 -1.64
N GLY A 229 -12.07 -10.95 -1.02
CA GLY A 229 -10.68 -10.89 -1.49
C GLY A 229 -10.06 -12.28 -1.54
N TYR A 230 -10.22 -13.06 -0.48
CA TYR A 230 -9.75 -14.43 -0.39
C TYR A 230 -10.33 -15.31 -1.52
N ARG A 231 -11.65 -15.32 -1.69
CA ARG A 231 -12.31 -16.16 -2.71
C ARG A 231 -11.85 -15.80 -4.11
N LYS A 232 -11.91 -14.50 -4.47
CA LYS A 232 -11.47 -14.05 -5.80
C LYS A 232 -10.01 -14.39 -6.05
N SER A 233 -9.15 -14.17 -5.07
CA SER A 233 -7.73 -14.50 -5.19
C SER A 233 -7.50 -15.98 -5.32
N LYS A 234 -8.22 -16.79 -4.54
CA LYS A 234 -8.12 -18.25 -4.61
C LYS A 234 -8.51 -18.78 -5.99
N ASP A 235 -9.62 -18.31 -6.56
CA ASP A 235 -10.06 -18.70 -7.91
C ASP A 235 -8.97 -18.41 -8.97
N ILE A 236 -8.28 -17.27 -8.85
CA ILE A 236 -7.19 -16.89 -9.76
C ILE A 236 -5.94 -17.74 -9.49
N LEU A 237 -5.56 -17.92 -8.23
CA LEU A 237 -4.37 -18.69 -7.85
C LEU A 237 -4.51 -20.19 -8.18
N ASP A 238 -5.72 -20.77 -8.07
CA ASP A 238 -6.01 -22.12 -8.52
C ASP A 238 -5.73 -22.31 -10.02
N VAL A 239 -5.98 -21.28 -10.82
CA VAL A 239 -5.67 -21.28 -12.26
C VAL A 239 -4.19 -21.05 -12.48
N VAL A 240 -3.59 -20.04 -11.85
CA VAL A 240 -2.18 -19.65 -12.03
C VAL A 240 -1.25 -20.81 -11.67
N PHE A 241 -1.50 -21.47 -10.55
CA PHE A 241 -0.67 -22.55 -10.02
C PHE A 241 -1.20 -23.94 -10.31
N LYS A 242 -2.07 -24.07 -11.32
CA LYS A 242 -2.69 -25.38 -11.69
C LYS A 242 -1.66 -26.47 -11.98
N TYR A 243 -0.55 -26.10 -12.58
CA TYR A 243 0.56 -27.01 -12.92
C TYR A 243 1.83 -26.70 -12.11
N GLY A 244 1.66 -26.16 -10.88
CA GLY A 244 2.77 -25.84 -9.97
C GLY A 244 3.61 -24.69 -10.51
N GLU A 245 4.92 -24.90 -10.60
CA GLU A 245 5.92 -23.90 -10.98
C GLU A 245 6.21 -23.85 -12.50
N ASP A 246 5.31 -24.36 -13.34
CA ASP A 246 5.48 -24.30 -14.79
C ASP A 246 5.45 -22.84 -15.28
N PHE A 247 6.65 -22.28 -15.44
CA PHE A 247 6.84 -20.88 -15.82
C PHE A 247 6.21 -20.52 -17.16
N GLN A 248 6.25 -21.44 -18.15
CA GLN A 248 5.65 -21.18 -19.46
C GLN A 248 4.13 -21.13 -19.36
N TYR A 249 3.56 -22.00 -18.55
CA TYR A 249 2.13 -21.97 -18.27
C TYR A 249 1.75 -20.67 -17.54
N ILE A 250 2.46 -20.30 -16.47
CA ILE A 250 2.22 -19.06 -15.71
C ILE A 250 2.31 -17.85 -16.64
N LYS A 251 3.30 -17.77 -17.51
CA LYS A 251 3.46 -16.69 -18.49
C LYS A 251 2.28 -16.62 -19.48
N SER A 252 1.78 -17.77 -19.93
CA SER A 252 0.62 -17.81 -20.83
C SER A 252 -0.67 -17.35 -20.13
N ILE A 253 -0.88 -17.75 -18.88
CA ILE A 253 -2.02 -17.33 -18.07
C ILE A 253 -1.96 -15.83 -17.76
N ALA A 254 -0.80 -15.31 -17.37
CA ALA A 254 -0.61 -13.87 -17.13
C ALA A 254 -0.99 -13.05 -18.37
N LYS A 255 -0.59 -13.49 -19.57
CA LYS A 255 -0.97 -12.82 -20.82
C LYS A 255 -2.48 -12.78 -21.03
N ILE A 256 -3.21 -13.87 -20.73
CA ILE A 256 -4.67 -13.95 -20.86
C ILE A 256 -5.34 -12.98 -19.87
N TYR A 257 -4.97 -13.03 -18.58
CA TYR A 257 -5.54 -12.15 -17.56
C TYR A 257 -5.29 -10.67 -17.88
N ASN A 258 -4.08 -10.31 -18.30
CA ASN A 258 -3.76 -8.93 -18.65
C ASN A 258 -4.54 -8.45 -19.90
N GLN A 259 -4.78 -9.31 -20.88
CA GLN A 259 -5.61 -8.96 -22.03
C GLN A 259 -7.07 -8.69 -21.64
N GLU A 260 -7.62 -9.46 -20.71
CA GLU A 260 -8.98 -9.26 -20.21
C GLU A 260 -9.09 -8.00 -19.35
N SER A 261 -8.15 -7.78 -18.45
CA SER A 261 -8.08 -6.57 -17.62
C SER A 261 -7.95 -5.29 -18.48
N ARG A 262 -7.13 -5.33 -19.54
CA ARG A 262 -6.89 -4.19 -20.43
C ARG A 262 -8.08 -3.82 -21.32
N ARG A 263 -9.03 -4.70 -21.58
CA ARG A 263 -10.22 -4.36 -22.37
C ARG A 263 -11.10 -3.27 -21.76
N ASN A 264 -11.02 -3.07 -20.46
CA ASN A 264 -11.82 -2.11 -19.71
C ASN A 264 -11.02 -0.86 -19.25
N ILE A 265 -9.80 -0.69 -19.76
CA ILE A 265 -8.87 0.36 -19.29
C ILE A 265 -9.15 1.68 -20.00
N ILE A 266 -9.35 2.74 -19.21
CA ILE A 266 -9.28 4.13 -19.66
C ILE A 266 -7.89 4.65 -19.31
N PRO A 267 -7.01 4.99 -20.28
CA PRO A 267 -5.68 5.52 -20.01
C PRO A 267 -5.79 6.82 -19.22
N LYS A 268 -4.99 6.97 -18.16
CA LYS A 268 -4.82 8.28 -17.50
C LYS A 268 -4.14 9.23 -18.47
N SER A 269 -4.76 10.35 -18.77
CA SER A 269 -4.13 11.37 -19.62
C SER A 269 -3.03 12.10 -18.84
N GLY A 270 -1.98 12.58 -19.53
CA GLY A 270 -0.96 13.44 -18.91
C GLY A 270 -1.58 14.69 -18.28
N GLU A 271 -2.70 15.17 -18.79
CA GLU A 271 -3.49 16.26 -18.23
C GLU A 271 -4.02 15.91 -16.82
N GLU A 272 -4.43 14.66 -16.57
CA GLU A 272 -4.89 14.23 -15.25
C GLU A 272 -3.77 14.29 -14.21
N ILE A 273 -2.55 13.88 -14.58
CA ILE A 273 -1.37 13.99 -13.71
C ILE A 273 -1.04 15.45 -13.41
N VAL A 274 -1.03 16.31 -14.42
CA VAL A 274 -0.81 17.76 -14.25
C VAL A 274 -1.87 18.38 -13.35
N ASN A 275 -3.15 18.00 -13.50
CA ASN A 275 -4.23 18.47 -12.64
C ASN A 275 -4.07 18.03 -11.19
N LYS A 276 -3.63 16.78 -10.95
CA LYS A 276 -3.30 16.29 -9.61
C LYS A 276 -2.14 17.08 -8.98
N MET A 277 -1.05 17.31 -9.72
CA MET A 277 0.08 18.11 -9.24
C MET A 277 -0.34 19.56 -8.93
N ASN A 278 -1.17 20.18 -9.78
CA ASN A 278 -1.68 21.53 -9.53
C ASN A 278 -2.59 21.61 -8.30
N LYS A 279 -3.37 20.55 -8.04
CA LYS A 279 -4.19 20.47 -6.83
C LYS A 279 -3.31 20.35 -5.58
N LEU A 280 -2.26 19.54 -5.60
CA LEU A 280 -1.29 19.45 -4.53
C LEU A 280 -0.58 20.79 -4.26
N ARG A 281 -0.13 21.47 -5.33
CA ARG A 281 0.48 22.80 -5.21
C ARG A 281 -0.43 23.80 -4.51
N LYS A 282 -1.75 23.77 -4.82
CA LYS A 282 -2.71 24.64 -4.14
C LYS A 282 -2.86 24.30 -2.65
N ILE A 283 -2.93 23.01 -2.31
CA ILE A 283 -3.01 22.55 -0.92
C ILE A 283 -1.80 23.07 -0.14
N PHE A 284 -0.60 22.75 -0.62
CA PHE A 284 0.62 23.10 0.10
C PHE A 284 0.99 24.58 0.05
N LYS A 285 0.61 25.34 -1.01
CA LYS A 285 0.81 26.78 -1.05
C LYS A 285 -0.01 27.51 0.00
N ASN A 286 -1.22 27.04 0.27
CA ASN A 286 -2.10 27.66 1.26
C ASN A 286 -1.75 27.27 2.70
N GLU A 287 -1.12 26.10 2.90
CA GLU A 287 -0.85 25.56 4.23
C GLU A 287 0.60 25.75 4.70
N TYR A 288 1.58 25.79 3.77
CA TYR A 288 3.00 25.67 4.11
C TYR A 288 3.94 26.69 3.44
N LEU A 289 3.45 27.56 2.54
CA LEU A 289 4.27 28.57 1.88
C LEU A 289 3.98 30.00 2.37
N ASP A 290 3.12 30.19 3.36
CA ASP A 290 2.97 31.46 4.04
C ASP A 290 4.12 31.59 5.05
N GLU A 291 5.11 32.41 4.75
CA GLU A 291 6.37 32.62 5.52
C GLU A 291 6.14 33.02 6.99
N ASN A 292 4.88 33.27 7.39
CA ASN A 292 4.52 33.60 8.76
C ASN A 292 4.08 32.41 9.63
N ARG A 293 4.16 31.15 9.13
CA ARG A 293 3.75 29.96 9.90
C ARG A 293 4.88 29.12 10.46
N ASP A 294 6.13 29.41 10.10
CA ASP A 294 7.30 28.68 10.63
C ASP A 294 7.43 28.86 12.17
N GLU A 295 6.93 29.97 12.72
CA GLU A 295 6.92 30.21 14.16
C GLU A 295 5.86 29.40 14.95
N GLU A 296 4.75 29.00 14.32
CA GLU A 296 3.72 28.17 15.00
C GLU A 296 4.14 26.68 15.09
N PHE A 297 4.92 26.20 14.12
CA PHE A 297 5.41 24.81 14.14
C PHE A 297 6.46 24.56 15.23
N GLU A 298 7.35 25.53 15.47
CA GLU A 298 8.35 25.45 16.54
C GLU A 298 7.69 25.55 17.94
N LEU A 299 6.57 26.26 18.07
CA LEU A 299 5.85 26.40 19.34
C LEU A 299 5.06 25.14 19.73
N GLU A 300 4.51 24.38 18.77
CA GLU A 300 3.82 23.12 19.07
C GLU A 300 4.79 21.99 19.46
N GLU A 301 6.00 21.93 18.91
CA GLU A 301 7.03 20.98 19.35
C GLU A 301 7.52 21.29 20.77
N GLN A 302 7.75 22.56 21.10
CA GLN A 302 8.21 22.96 22.44
C GLN A 302 7.14 22.75 23.53
N THR A 303 5.85 22.85 23.18
CA THR A 303 4.77 22.58 24.15
C THR A 303 4.55 21.10 24.39
N THR A 304 4.90 20.23 23.44
CA THR A 304 4.80 18.77 23.58
C THR A 304 5.92 18.21 24.45
N GLU A 305 7.14 18.76 24.35
CA GLU A 305 8.26 18.37 25.21
C GLU A 305 8.12 18.88 26.66
N ALA A 306 7.46 20.02 26.87
CA ALA A 306 7.23 20.56 28.21
C ALA A 306 6.13 19.83 29.01
N THR A 307 5.34 18.97 28.37
CA THR A 307 4.25 18.20 29.04
C THR A 307 4.70 16.79 29.41
N GLU A 308 5.89 16.36 29.00
CA GLU A 308 6.48 15.04 29.32
C GLU A 308 7.60 15.10 30.40
N MET A 309 7.84 16.25 31.04
CA MET A 309 8.62 16.40 32.26
C MET A 309 7.69 16.63 33.45
#